data_42b44512808ffc8ea1bfb9f8f784d376
#
_entry.id   42b44512808ffc8ea1bfb9f8f784d376
#
_cell.length_a   1.000
_cell.length_b   1.000
_cell.length_c   1.000
_cell.angle_alpha   90.00
_cell.angle_beta   90.00
_cell.angle_gamma   90.00
#
_symmetry.space_group_name_H-M   'P 1'
#
loop_
_entity.id
_entity.type
_entity.pdbx_description
1 polymer ?
#
loop_
_entity_poly.entity_id
_entity_poly.type
_entity_poly.pdbx_seq_one_letter_code
_entity_poly.pdbx_strand_id
1 'polypeptide(L)'
;PKRGRKNRLTHLVYALDVSGSITSYQAQQFLRSAKTLKEKLNPKLMTVMLWDTRIQFEKVFREDETLDNIKVNAGGGTNLQPVYNRVRQINPEALVIFTDLCVDIPPKPTWETIWFVPDPNMYKDQYMNQYLQAVTYGDVYVVPEK
;
A
#
# COMPACT_ATOMS: atom_id res chain seq x y z
N PRO A 1 23.48 7.51 -11.53
CA PRO A 1 22.92 7.65 -11.83
C PRO A 1 22.11 7.87 -11.88
N LYS A 2 21.91 8.01 -12.15
CA LYS A 2 21.17 8.23 -12.27
C LYS A 2 20.45 7.63 -12.71
N ARG A 3 20.05 7.36 -12.32
CA ARG A 3 19.07 6.79 -12.77
C ARG A 3 18.49 7.53 -13.70
N GLY A 4 18.37 7.70 -14.19
CA GLY A 4 17.88 8.47 -14.93
C GLY A 4 16.85 8.27 -15.66
N ARG A 5 16.33 8.88 -15.87
CA ARG A 5 15.49 8.98 -16.41
C ARG A 5 14.78 8.08 -17.04
N LYS A 6 15.09 7.56 -17.58
CA LYS A 6 14.43 6.59 -18.21
C LYS A 6 14.25 5.42 -17.40
N ASN A 7 14.70 5.47 -16.23
CA ASN A 7 14.63 4.32 -15.38
C ASN A 7 13.26 4.20 -14.78
N ARG A 8 12.55 3.19 -15.21
CA ARG A 8 11.25 2.85 -14.68
C ARG A 8 11.42 1.80 -13.62
N LEU A 9 10.49 1.76 -12.68
CA LEU A 9 10.45 0.68 -11.71
C LEU A 9 10.17 -0.63 -12.45
N THR A 10 10.88 -1.67 -12.07
CA THR A 10 10.66 -2.97 -12.66
C THR A 10 9.41 -3.60 -12.08
N HIS A 11 9.29 -3.58 -10.76
CA HIS A 11 8.17 -4.22 -10.10
C HIS A 11 7.79 -3.41 -8.86
N LEU A 12 6.56 -2.96 -8.81
CA LEU A 12 6.00 -2.23 -7.68
C LEU A 12 4.90 -3.08 -7.08
N VAL A 13 4.92 -3.24 -5.76
CA VAL A 13 3.83 -3.91 -5.05
C VAL A 13 3.01 -2.86 -4.31
N TYR A 14 1.71 -2.92 -4.48
CA TYR A 14 0.77 -2.00 -3.85
C TYR A 14 -0.14 -2.83 -2.95
N ALA A 15 0.02 -2.69 -1.64
CA ALA A 15 -0.71 -3.48 -0.66
C ALA A 15 -1.75 -2.61 0.03
N LEU A 16 -3.00 -2.98 -0.11
CA LEU A 16 -4.13 -2.23 0.39
C LEU A 16 -4.75 -2.94 1.58
N ASP A 17 -4.80 -2.23 2.70
CA ASP A 17 -5.42 -2.72 3.94
C ASP A 17 -6.93 -2.72 3.76
N VAL A 18 -7.55 -3.89 3.92
CA VAL A 18 -9.00 -4.03 3.84
C VAL A 18 -9.59 -4.54 5.15
N SER A 19 -8.92 -4.24 6.25
CA SER A 19 -9.40 -4.61 7.57
C SER A 19 -10.69 -3.86 7.91
N GLY A 20 -11.31 -4.24 9.02
CA GLY A 20 -12.59 -3.67 9.42
C GLY A 20 -12.55 -2.18 9.73
N SER A 21 -11.36 -1.62 9.97
CA SER A 21 -11.22 -0.20 10.22
C SER A 21 -11.24 0.63 8.93
N ILE A 22 -11.19 -0.02 7.77
CA ILE A 22 -11.16 0.68 6.48
C ILE A 22 -12.58 0.78 5.95
N THR A 23 -13.03 2.00 5.65
CA THR A 23 -14.35 2.23 5.08
C THR A 23 -14.34 1.97 3.57
N SER A 24 -15.54 1.80 3.00
CA SER A 24 -15.66 1.65 1.55
C SER A 24 -15.10 2.86 0.83
N TYR A 25 -15.30 4.05 1.38
CA TYR A 25 -14.81 5.28 0.79
C TYR A 25 -13.28 5.29 0.76
N GLN A 26 -12.66 4.91 1.89
CA GLN A 26 -11.21 4.85 1.96
C GLN A 26 -10.66 3.82 0.98
N ALA A 27 -11.30 2.66 0.87
CA ALA A 27 -10.87 1.63 -0.07
C ALA A 27 -10.93 2.13 -1.50
N GLN A 28 -11.97 2.90 -1.84
CA GLN A 28 -12.09 3.48 -3.17
C GLN A 28 -10.97 4.47 -3.44
N GLN A 29 -10.65 5.31 -2.45
CA GLN A 29 -9.55 6.25 -2.60
C GLN A 29 -8.22 5.54 -2.78
N PHE A 30 -8.05 4.43 -2.07
CA PHE A 30 -6.82 3.65 -2.16
C PHE A 30 -6.64 3.10 -3.58
N LEU A 31 -7.71 2.57 -4.16
CA LEU A 31 -7.65 2.06 -5.52
C LEU A 31 -7.38 3.19 -6.52
N ARG A 32 -7.97 4.35 -6.27
CA ARG A 32 -7.74 5.51 -7.12
C ARG A 32 -6.28 5.95 -7.06
N SER A 33 -5.70 5.92 -5.87
CA SER A 33 -4.28 6.23 -5.68
C SER A 33 -3.40 5.21 -6.41
N ALA A 34 -3.80 3.95 -6.39
CA ALA A 34 -3.05 2.91 -7.09
C ALA A 34 -3.03 3.17 -8.59
N LYS A 35 -4.17 3.56 -9.15
CA LYS A 35 -4.25 3.90 -10.57
C LYS A 35 -3.34 5.06 -10.90
N THR A 36 -3.37 6.10 -10.08
CA THR A 36 -2.55 7.29 -10.29
C THR A 36 -1.07 6.93 -10.23
N LEU A 37 -0.68 6.12 -9.26
CA LEU A 37 0.70 5.68 -9.14
C LEU A 37 1.15 4.89 -10.35
N LYS A 38 0.29 4.00 -10.83
CA LYS A 38 0.61 3.19 -12.00
C LYS A 38 0.86 4.09 -13.20
N GLU A 39 0.03 5.10 -13.39
CA GLU A 39 0.17 6.02 -14.51
C GLU A 39 1.44 6.87 -14.40
N LYS A 40 1.75 7.33 -13.20
CA LYS A 40 2.89 8.23 -13.01
C LYS A 40 4.22 7.50 -13.00
N LEU A 41 4.28 6.36 -12.33
CA LEU A 41 5.53 5.62 -12.21
C LEU A 41 5.74 4.63 -13.34
N ASN A 42 4.65 4.23 -13.98
CA ASN A 42 4.67 3.34 -15.13
C ASN A 42 5.58 2.13 -14.90
N PRO A 43 5.37 1.36 -13.82
CA PRO A 43 6.21 0.18 -13.58
C PRO A 43 5.93 -0.88 -14.62
N LYS A 44 6.93 -1.71 -14.91
CA LYS A 44 6.72 -2.80 -15.83
C LYS A 44 5.71 -3.79 -15.29
N LEU A 45 5.78 -4.06 -14.00
CA LEU A 45 4.82 -4.91 -13.33
C LEU A 45 4.35 -4.22 -12.06
N MET A 46 3.08 -4.32 -11.77
CA MET A 46 2.52 -3.81 -10.53
C MET A 46 1.63 -4.89 -9.93
N THR A 47 2.00 -5.35 -8.75
CA THR A 47 1.19 -6.34 -8.04
C THR A 47 0.31 -5.61 -7.04
N VAL A 48 -0.99 -5.84 -7.13
CA VAL A 48 -1.94 -5.26 -6.18
C VAL A 48 -2.37 -6.37 -5.24
N MET A 49 -2.25 -6.11 -3.94
CA MET A 49 -2.67 -7.03 -2.89
C MET A 49 -3.70 -6.36 -2.03
N LEU A 50 -4.76 -7.09 -1.69
CA LEU A 50 -5.71 -6.68 -0.67
C LEU A 50 -5.50 -7.61 0.51
N TRP A 51 -5.36 -7.06 1.71
CA TRP A 51 -5.01 -7.87 2.87
C TRP A 51 -5.73 -7.43 4.13
N ASP A 52 -5.96 -8.38 5.02
CA ASP A 52 -6.44 -8.14 6.37
C ASP A 52 -5.57 -8.97 7.30
N THR A 53 -6.05 -10.11 7.82
CA THR A 53 -5.18 -11.01 8.58
C THR A 53 -4.37 -11.91 7.65
N ARG A 54 -4.70 -11.88 6.36
CA ARG A 54 -4.00 -12.64 5.33
C ARG A 54 -4.23 -11.92 4.01
N ILE A 55 -3.54 -12.37 2.97
CA ILE A 55 -3.75 -11.80 1.64
C ILE A 55 -5.05 -12.35 1.07
N GLN A 56 -5.99 -11.46 0.81
CA GLN A 56 -7.31 -11.83 0.27
C GLN A 56 -7.33 -11.82 -1.25
N PHE A 57 -6.46 -11.03 -1.86
CA PHE A 57 -6.45 -10.85 -3.31
C PHE A 57 -5.04 -10.47 -3.72
N GLU A 58 -4.58 -11.01 -4.82
CA GLU A 58 -3.28 -10.65 -5.38
C GLU A 58 -3.36 -10.78 -6.88
N LYS A 59 -3.00 -9.73 -7.59
CA LYS A 59 -2.98 -9.77 -9.04
C LYS A 59 -1.85 -8.91 -9.57
N VAL A 60 -1.16 -9.42 -10.60
CA VAL A 60 -0.09 -8.69 -11.27
C VAL A 60 -0.66 -8.01 -12.50
N PHE A 61 -0.37 -6.71 -12.61
CA PHE A 61 -0.80 -5.91 -13.77
C PHE A 61 0.43 -5.51 -14.56
N ARG A 62 0.36 -5.70 -15.86
CA ARG A 62 1.44 -5.31 -16.76
C ARG A 62 1.28 -3.83 -17.08
N GLU A 63 2.30 -3.26 -17.75
CA GLU A 63 2.30 -1.83 -17.99
C GLU A 63 1.13 -1.36 -18.85
N ASP A 64 0.59 -2.22 -19.71
CA ASP A 64 -0.53 -1.86 -20.58
C ASP A 64 -1.90 -2.23 -20.02
N GLU A 65 -1.95 -2.80 -18.82
CA GLU A 65 -3.21 -3.18 -18.20
C GLU A 65 -3.68 -2.11 -17.23
N THR A 66 -5.00 -1.99 -17.08
CA THR A 66 -5.57 -1.03 -16.14
C THR A 66 -6.05 -1.74 -14.88
N LEU A 67 -6.14 -1.00 -13.78
CA LEU A 67 -6.57 -1.54 -12.50
C LEU A 67 -8.09 -1.52 -12.40
N ASP A 68 -8.72 -2.28 -13.26
CA ASP A 68 -10.18 -2.32 -13.29
C ASP A 68 -10.69 -3.60 -12.64
N ASN A 69 -11.93 -3.54 -12.17
CA ASN A 69 -12.66 -4.71 -11.67
C ASN A 69 -12.04 -5.33 -10.42
N ILE A 70 -11.43 -4.50 -9.58
CA ILE A 70 -10.94 -4.97 -8.30
C ILE A 70 -12.04 -4.75 -7.28
N LYS A 71 -12.50 -5.85 -6.68
CA LYS A 71 -13.52 -5.77 -5.65
C LYS A 71 -12.87 -5.74 -4.28
N VAL A 72 -13.33 -4.85 -3.44
CA VAL A 72 -12.81 -4.72 -2.09
C VAL A 72 -13.89 -5.16 -1.10
N ASN A 73 -13.58 -6.20 -0.33
CA ASN A 73 -14.45 -6.67 0.73
C ASN A 73 -13.74 -6.41 2.04
N ALA A 74 -14.12 -5.33 2.70
CA ALA A 74 -13.50 -4.94 3.97
C ALA A 74 -14.07 -5.74 5.12
N GLY A 75 -13.25 -5.93 6.14
CA GLY A 75 -13.66 -6.64 7.35
C GLY A 75 -12.50 -7.44 7.90
N GLY A 76 -12.68 -7.96 9.11
CA GLY A 76 -11.66 -8.77 9.74
C GLY A 76 -10.59 -7.95 10.45
N GLY A 77 -9.58 -8.64 10.94
CA GLY A 77 -8.47 -8.02 11.64
C GLY A 77 -7.39 -7.55 10.69
N THR A 78 -6.19 -7.35 11.23
CA THR A 78 -5.08 -6.80 10.45
C THR A 78 -3.78 -7.49 10.83
N ASN A 79 -3.06 -8.01 9.85
CA ASN A 79 -1.75 -8.64 10.07
C ASN A 79 -0.90 -8.42 8.82
N LEU A 80 0.15 -7.64 8.96
CA LEU A 80 1.00 -7.28 7.83
C LEU A 80 2.06 -8.33 7.52
N GLN A 81 2.30 -9.26 8.42
CA GLN A 81 3.35 -10.25 8.23
C GLN A 81 3.18 -11.10 6.96
N PRO A 82 1.98 -11.60 6.66
CA PRO A 82 1.82 -12.37 5.41
C PRO A 82 2.16 -11.56 4.16
N VAL A 83 1.85 -10.24 4.18
CA VAL A 83 2.20 -9.37 3.07
C VAL A 83 3.72 -9.30 2.93
N TYR A 84 4.43 -9.08 4.04
CA TYR A 84 5.89 -9.00 4.00
C TYR A 84 6.51 -10.32 3.55
N ASN A 85 5.96 -11.44 4.00
CA ASN A 85 6.48 -12.74 3.57
C ASN A 85 6.32 -12.90 2.05
N ARG A 86 5.18 -12.49 1.52
CA ARG A 86 4.92 -12.60 0.09
C ARG A 86 5.78 -11.63 -0.71
N VAL A 87 5.93 -10.40 -0.23
CA VAL A 87 6.73 -9.38 -0.90
C VAL A 87 8.20 -9.82 -0.95
N ARG A 88 8.66 -10.50 0.10
CA ARG A 88 10.03 -11.03 0.10
C ARG A 88 10.22 -12.02 -1.04
N GLN A 89 9.22 -12.83 -1.33
CA GLN A 89 9.28 -13.77 -2.44
C GLN A 89 9.28 -13.06 -3.79
N ILE A 90 8.49 -12.00 -3.90
CA ILE A 90 8.40 -11.22 -5.14
C ILE A 90 9.66 -10.41 -5.37
N ASN A 91 10.23 -9.89 -4.29
CA ASN A 91 11.44 -9.07 -4.32
C ASN A 91 11.31 -7.86 -5.25
N PRO A 92 10.33 -6.98 -4.98
CA PRO A 92 10.11 -5.81 -5.83
C PRO A 92 11.11 -4.70 -5.49
N GLU A 93 11.13 -3.67 -6.31
CA GLU A 93 11.93 -2.49 -6.01
C GLU A 93 11.30 -1.69 -4.88
N ALA A 94 9.97 -1.64 -4.84
CA ALA A 94 9.27 -0.84 -3.83
C ALA A 94 7.97 -1.49 -3.44
N LEU A 95 7.59 -1.26 -2.19
CA LEU A 95 6.31 -1.68 -1.64
C LEU A 95 5.58 -0.43 -1.15
N VAL A 96 4.40 -0.20 -1.69
CA VAL A 96 3.51 0.86 -1.22
C VAL A 96 2.44 0.20 -0.37
N ILE A 97 2.30 0.67 0.87
CA ILE A 97 1.33 0.12 1.80
C ILE A 97 0.31 1.20 2.11
N PHE A 98 -0.95 0.89 1.88
CA PHE A 98 -2.02 1.79 2.23
C PHE A 98 -2.73 1.21 3.46
N THR A 99 -2.62 1.88 4.60
CA THR A 99 -3.14 1.38 5.87
C THR A 99 -3.40 2.54 6.81
N ASP A 100 -4.28 2.34 7.79
CA ASP A 100 -4.51 3.31 8.84
C ASP A 100 -3.51 3.14 9.99
N LEU A 101 -2.52 2.26 9.82
CA LEU A 101 -1.46 1.98 10.78
C LEU A 101 -1.94 1.29 12.07
N CYS A 102 -3.17 0.83 12.11
CA CYS A 102 -3.65 0.03 13.23
C CYS A 102 -3.18 -1.42 13.06
N VAL A 103 -1.86 -1.58 13.00
CA VAL A 103 -1.24 -2.88 12.71
C VAL A 103 0.17 -2.86 13.24
N ASP A 104 0.68 -4.03 13.61
CA ASP A 104 2.08 -4.15 14.01
C ASP A 104 2.97 -4.00 12.79
N ILE A 105 3.99 -3.17 12.91
CA ILE A 105 4.89 -2.89 11.82
C ILE A 105 6.06 -3.88 11.87
N PRO A 106 6.26 -4.69 10.82
CA PRO A 106 7.40 -5.61 10.81
C PRO A 106 8.72 -4.86 10.78
N PRO A 107 9.83 -5.54 11.08
CA PRO A 107 11.14 -4.89 11.01
C PRO A 107 11.47 -4.40 9.61
N LYS A 108 12.39 -3.47 9.52
CA LYS A 108 12.77 -2.84 8.26
C LYS A 108 13.20 -3.89 7.22
N PRO A 109 12.56 -3.88 6.05
CA PRO A 109 12.92 -4.80 4.98
C PRO A 109 14.04 -4.26 4.11
N THR A 110 14.41 -5.02 3.08
CA THR A 110 15.43 -4.61 2.14
C THR A 110 14.90 -3.77 0.98
N TRP A 111 13.59 -3.82 0.73
CA TRP A 111 12.98 -3.03 -0.34
C TRP A 111 12.61 -1.65 0.17
N GLU A 112 12.40 -0.71 -0.78
CA GLU A 112 11.88 0.61 -0.43
C GLU A 112 10.44 0.49 0.01
N THR A 113 10.09 1.18 1.08
CA THR A 113 8.73 1.14 1.61
C THR A 113 8.14 2.54 1.63
N ILE A 114 6.91 2.65 1.14
CA ILE A 114 6.17 3.91 1.12
C ILE A 114 4.83 3.64 1.81
N TRP A 115 4.52 4.47 2.79
CA TRP A 115 3.30 4.33 3.58
C TRP A 115 2.32 5.43 3.16
N PHE A 116 1.14 5.03 2.70
CA PHE A 116 0.05 5.96 2.48
C PHE A 116 -0.96 5.76 3.59
N VAL A 117 -1.26 6.84 4.31
CA VAL A 117 -2.19 6.76 5.43
C VAL A 117 -3.34 7.72 5.19
N PRO A 118 -4.53 7.43 5.72
CA PRO A 118 -5.68 8.33 5.56
C PRO A 118 -5.42 9.65 6.30
N ASP A 119 -6.17 10.68 5.93
CA ASP A 119 -6.07 11.97 6.57
C ASP A 119 -6.32 11.82 8.07
N PRO A 120 -5.39 12.26 8.92
CA PRO A 120 -5.56 12.13 10.36
C PRO A 120 -6.75 12.89 10.91
N ASN A 121 -7.29 13.85 10.16
CA ASN A 121 -8.51 14.55 10.60
C ASN A 121 -9.72 13.64 10.67
N MET A 122 -9.63 12.45 10.08
CA MET A 122 -10.69 11.46 10.17
C MET A 122 -10.62 10.68 11.47
N TYR A 123 -9.56 10.87 12.24
CA TYR A 123 -9.32 10.16 13.48
C TYR A 123 -9.08 11.16 14.59
N LYS A 124 -9.08 10.70 15.82
CA LYS A 124 -8.62 11.53 16.91
C LYS A 124 -7.12 11.72 16.73
N ASP A 125 -6.67 12.94 16.70
CA ASP A 125 -5.28 13.28 16.40
C ASP A 125 -4.28 12.47 17.23
N GLN A 126 -4.56 12.32 18.53
CA GLN A 126 -3.62 11.63 19.39
C GLN A 126 -3.42 10.17 19.02
N TYR A 127 -4.45 9.52 18.51
CA TYR A 127 -4.32 8.13 18.08
C TYR A 127 -3.46 8.05 16.82
N MET A 128 -3.69 8.92 15.88
CA MET A 128 -2.91 8.88 14.64
C MET A 128 -1.44 9.18 14.92
N ASN A 129 -1.17 10.14 15.79
CA ASN A 129 0.22 10.45 16.13
C ASN A 129 0.92 9.24 16.75
N GLN A 130 0.21 8.50 17.60
CA GLN A 130 0.76 7.32 18.22
C GLN A 130 1.12 6.26 17.18
N TYR A 131 0.25 6.05 16.21
CA TYR A 131 0.51 5.08 15.15
C TYR A 131 1.61 5.54 14.21
N LEU A 132 1.64 6.83 13.90
CA LEU A 132 2.70 7.38 13.05
C LEU A 132 4.07 7.20 13.68
N GLN A 133 4.17 7.32 14.99
CA GLN A 133 5.43 7.16 15.69
C GLN A 133 5.94 5.73 15.66
N ALA A 134 5.06 4.76 15.42
CA ALA A 134 5.45 3.37 15.31
C ALA A 134 6.15 3.08 13.99
N VAL A 135 6.00 3.96 13.01
CA VAL A 135 6.64 3.78 11.71
C VAL A 135 8.05 4.34 11.79
N THR A 136 9.04 3.48 11.71
CA THR A 136 10.45 3.87 11.90
C THR A 136 11.27 3.79 10.61
N TYR A 137 10.65 3.45 9.49
CA TYR A 137 11.35 3.39 8.20
C TYR A 137 10.36 3.70 7.07
N GLY A 138 10.91 4.06 5.91
CA GLY A 138 10.10 4.39 4.74
C GLY A 138 9.56 5.81 4.81
N ASP A 139 8.95 6.22 3.72
CA ASP A 139 8.34 7.54 3.61
C ASP A 139 6.84 7.44 3.89
N VAL A 140 6.32 8.41 4.63
CA VAL A 140 4.91 8.43 4.99
C VAL A 140 4.24 9.60 4.30
N TYR A 141 3.16 9.31 3.59
CA TYR A 141 2.35 10.33 2.94
C TYR A 141 0.92 10.24 3.43
N VAL A 142 0.34 11.38 3.76
CA VAL A 142 -1.05 11.45 4.18
C VAL A 142 -1.91 11.70 2.95
N VAL A 143 -2.89 10.83 2.73
CA VAL A 143 -3.77 10.97 1.58
C VAL A 143 -4.97 11.79 2.01
N PRO A 144 -5.23 12.95 1.38
CA PRO A 144 -6.36 13.78 1.78
C PRO A 144 -7.66 13.07 1.48
N GLU A 145 -8.68 13.45 2.24
CA GLU A 145 -9.98 12.82 2.12
C GLU A 145 -10.62 13.07 0.76
N LYS A 146 -10.28 14.16 0.13
CA LYS A 146 -10.86 14.48 -1.18
C LYS A 146 -9.90 14.28 -2.32
#